data_a6f6bf77c374962e02480ac5251beabf
#
_entry.id   a6f6bf77c374962e02480ac5251beabf
#
_cell.length_a   1.000
_cell.length_b   1.000
_cell.length_c   1.000
_cell.angle_alpha   90.00
_cell.angle_beta   90.00
_cell.angle_gamma   90.00
#
_symmetry.space_group_name_H-M   'P 1'
#
loop_
_entity.id
_entity.type
_entity.pdbx_description
1 polymer ?
#
loop_
_entity_poly.entity_id
_entity_poly.type
_entity_poly.pdbx_seq_one_letter_code
_entity_poly.pdbx_strand_id
1 'polypeptide(L)'
;VGAIEQFKYPIWGHIMKQYGIIPIVRKDIKKALSSLSKAEDALNSGVSLLISPEGTRTLTGEMSPFKKGPFHLAKNTGATIIPVGIIGAYKAKKKKDWVLMPGKLITRFGVPIEKKDFENLSVEETRDLVRDRIQLLIQA
;
A
#
# COMPACT_ATOMS: atom_id res chain seq x y z
N VAL A 1 0.47 6.14 -2.91
CA VAL A 1 0.94 6.90 -1.73
C VAL A 1 2.41 6.61 -1.46
N GLY A 2 3.17 7.57 -0.94
CA GLY A 2 4.62 7.46 -0.70
C GLY A 2 5.07 8.06 0.62
N ALA A 3 6.24 7.61 1.13
CA ALA A 3 6.82 8.15 2.35
C ALA A 3 7.33 9.59 2.13
N ILE A 4 7.00 10.50 3.06
CA ILE A 4 7.33 11.93 2.93
C ILE A 4 8.84 12.19 2.77
N GLU A 5 9.68 11.33 3.33
CA GLU A 5 11.13 11.44 3.24
C GLU A 5 11.64 11.41 1.79
N GLN A 6 10.92 10.72 0.89
CA GLN A 6 11.28 10.61 -0.52
C GLN A 6 11.05 11.92 -1.29
N PHE A 7 10.15 12.78 -0.80
CA PHE A 7 9.86 14.09 -1.41
C PHE A 7 10.97 15.13 -1.17
N LYS A 8 11.92 14.85 -0.28
CA LYS A 8 13.06 15.73 0.00
C LYS A 8 14.14 15.71 -1.09
N TYR A 9 14.16 14.66 -1.92
CA TYR A 9 15.10 14.59 -3.04
C TYR A 9 14.64 15.49 -4.19
N PRO A 10 15.46 16.45 -4.67
CA PRO A 10 14.99 17.52 -5.55
C PRO A 10 14.37 17.01 -6.86
N ILE A 11 15.02 16.10 -7.57
CA ILE A 11 14.51 15.53 -8.82
C ILE A 11 13.39 14.54 -8.54
N TRP A 12 13.62 13.59 -7.63
CA TRP A 12 12.66 12.54 -7.31
C TRP A 12 11.39 13.08 -6.67
N GLY A 13 11.52 14.05 -5.75
CA GLY A 13 10.37 14.69 -5.12
C GLY A 13 9.50 15.46 -6.12
N HIS A 14 10.10 16.08 -7.14
CA HIS A 14 9.35 16.74 -8.21
C HIS A 14 8.55 15.72 -9.05
N ILE A 15 9.20 14.63 -9.46
CA ILE A 15 8.54 13.52 -10.17
C ILE A 15 7.37 12.97 -9.36
N MET A 16 7.57 12.66 -8.09
CA MET A 16 6.52 12.13 -7.23
C MET A 16 5.30 13.04 -7.12
N LYS A 17 5.52 14.37 -7.09
CA LYS A 17 4.42 15.35 -7.08
C LYS A 17 3.66 15.36 -8.40
N GLN A 18 4.36 15.32 -9.55
CA GLN A 18 3.72 15.26 -10.87
C GLN A 18 2.87 14.00 -11.07
N TYR A 19 3.32 12.87 -10.51
CA TYR A 19 2.55 11.62 -10.53
C TYR A 19 1.45 11.54 -9.47
N GLY A 20 1.10 12.64 -8.80
CA GLY A 20 0.03 12.70 -7.81
C GLY A 20 0.26 11.82 -6.58
N ILE A 21 1.52 11.49 -6.24
CA ILE A 21 1.81 10.64 -5.08
C ILE A 21 1.52 11.40 -3.80
N ILE A 22 0.59 10.88 -3.00
CA ILE A 22 0.19 11.46 -1.72
C ILE A 22 1.27 11.16 -0.67
N PRO A 23 1.92 12.20 -0.06
CA PRO A 23 2.92 11.99 0.98
C PRO A 23 2.26 11.52 2.29
N ILE A 24 2.80 10.45 2.89
CA ILE A 24 2.38 9.99 4.21
C ILE A 24 3.46 10.25 5.25
N VAL A 25 3.08 10.96 6.32
CA VAL A 25 3.92 11.19 7.49
C VAL A 25 3.68 10.09 8.50
N ARG A 26 4.67 9.20 8.70
CA ARG A 26 4.52 7.99 9.53
C ARG A 26 4.71 8.23 11.02
N LYS A 27 5.38 9.32 11.40
CA LYS A 27 5.79 9.60 12.79
C LYS A 27 4.88 10.59 13.52
N ASP A 28 3.90 11.18 12.84
CA ASP A 28 3.03 12.22 13.38
C ASP A 28 1.57 11.84 13.06
N ILE A 29 0.81 11.55 14.11
CA ILE A 29 -0.59 11.10 14.00
C ILE A 29 -1.46 12.16 13.33
N LYS A 30 -1.31 13.46 13.68
CA LYS A 30 -2.11 14.53 13.08
C LYS A 30 -1.84 14.68 11.59
N LYS A 31 -0.57 14.59 11.17
CA LYS A 31 -0.18 14.64 9.76
C LYS A 31 -0.57 13.36 9.00
N ALA A 32 -0.57 12.21 9.67
CA ALA A 32 -1.06 10.96 9.09
C ALA A 32 -2.57 11.04 8.80
N LEU A 33 -3.36 11.61 9.70
CA LEU A 33 -4.80 11.86 9.51
C LEU A 33 -5.06 12.82 8.35
N SER A 34 -4.31 13.92 8.23
CA SER A 34 -4.41 14.84 7.09
C SER A 34 -4.05 14.17 5.76
N SER A 35 -3.09 13.23 5.76
CA SER A 35 -2.76 12.45 4.56
C SER A 35 -3.87 11.46 4.19
N LEU A 36 -4.55 10.88 5.18
CA LEU A 36 -5.71 10.02 4.98
C LEU A 36 -6.88 10.79 4.37
N SER A 37 -7.19 12.00 4.88
CA SER A 37 -8.25 12.85 4.31
C SER A 37 -8.01 13.14 2.82
N LYS A 38 -6.78 13.50 2.44
CA LYS A 38 -6.43 13.69 1.01
C LYS A 38 -6.60 12.41 0.17
N ALA A 39 -6.34 11.25 0.76
CA ALA A 39 -6.56 9.98 0.10
C ALA A 39 -8.06 9.66 -0.05
N GLU A 40 -8.89 10.01 0.94
CA GLU A 40 -10.35 9.93 0.87
C GLU A 40 -10.90 10.82 -0.23
N ASP A 41 -10.45 12.08 -0.30
CA ASP A 41 -10.86 13.02 -1.36
C ASP A 41 -10.51 12.49 -2.75
N ALA A 42 -9.32 11.91 -2.92
CA ALA A 42 -8.90 11.32 -4.19
C ALA A 42 -9.77 10.13 -4.58
N LEU A 43 -10.07 9.21 -3.66
CA LEU A 43 -10.96 8.07 -3.91
C LEU A 43 -12.38 8.53 -4.26
N ASN A 44 -12.92 9.49 -3.51
CA ASN A 44 -14.25 10.05 -3.74
C ASN A 44 -14.35 10.79 -5.09
N SER A 45 -13.24 11.30 -5.61
CA SER A 45 -13.16 11.90 -6.96
C SER A 45 -12.92 10.86 -8.08
N GLY A 46 -12.95 9.57 -7.78
CA GLY A 46 -12.81 8.48 -8.75
C GLY A 46 -11.36 8.07 -9.05
N VAL A 47 -10.38 8.59 -8.30
CA VAL A 47 -8.97 8.23 -8.47
C VAL A 47 -8.65 6.93 -7.73
N SER A 48 -8.05 5.96 -8.42
CA SER A 48 -7.58 4.73 -7.79
C SER A 48 -6.26 4.95 -7.05
N LEU A 49 -6.11 4.36 -5.87
CA LEU A 49 -4.90 4.48 -5.05
C LEU A 49 -4.14 3.16 -4.95
N LEU A 50 -2.84 3.20 -5.24
CA LEU A 50 -1.93 2.09 -4.93
C LEU A 50 -1.31 2.32 -3.55
N ILE A 51 -1.51 1.36 -2.64
CA ILE A 51 -1.04 1.45 -1.26
C ILE A 51 -0.30 0.17 -0.87
N SER A 52 0.91 0.30 -0.31
CA SER A 52 1.58 -0.81 0.37
C SER A 52 1.20 -0.79 1.86
N PRO A 53 0.38 -1.75 2.34
CA PRO A 53 -0.12 -1.74 3.72
C PRO A 53 0.94 -2.06 4.76
N GLU A 54 2.05 -2.69 4.38
CA GLU A 54 3.21 -2.90 5.25
C GLU A 54 3.88 -1.59 5.65
N GLY A 55 3.77 -0.56 4.80
CA GLY A 55 4.37 0.76 5.02
C GLY A 55 5.90 0.81 4.90
N THR A 56 6.56 -0.30 4.67
CA THR A 56 8.02 -0.40 4.43
C THR A 56 8.33 -1.64 3.59
N ARG A 57 9.52 -1.67 2.99
CA ARG A 57 10.03 -2.90 2.36
C ARG A 57 10.41 -3.92 3.43
N THR A 58 10.13 -5.20 3.18
CA THR A 58 10.55 -6.30 4.06
C THR A 58 12.08 -6.39 4.18
N LEU A 59 12.55 -6.89 5.31
CA LEU A 59 13.97 -7.19 5.56
C LEU A 59 14.29 -8.68 5.40
N THR A 60 13.28 -9.54 5.49
CA THR A 60 13.40 -11.01 5.47
C THR A 60 12.94 -11.63 4.16
N GLY A 61 12.11 -10.91 3.39
CA GLY A 61 11.39 -11.42 2.23
C GLY A 61 9.97 -11.89 2.57
N GLU A 62 9.64 -11.98 3.84
CA GLU A 62 8.30 -12.30 4.32
C GLU A 62 7.43 -11.06 4.43
N MET A 63 6.13 -11.25 4.34
CA MET A 63 5.14 -10.19 4.45
C MET A 63 5.02 -9.71 5.89
N SER A 64 5.33 -8.44 6.11
CA SER A 64 5.25 -7.80 7.43
C SER A 64 3.79 -7.54 7.85
N PRO A 65 3.53 -7.29 9.15
CA PRO A 65 2.20 -6.90 9.61
C PRO A 65 1.68 -5.64 8.90
N PHE A 66 0.41 -5.68 8.51
CA PHE A 66 -0.23 -4.56 7.83
C PHE A 66 -0.63 -3.44 8.79
N LYS A 67 -0.46 -2.20 8.37
CA LYS A 67 -0.92 -1.00 9.07
C LYS A 67 -2.43 -0.82 8.87
N LYS A 68 -3.14 -0.33 9.90
CA LYS A 68 -4.60 -0.15 9.86
C LYS A 68 -5.08 0.98 8.95
N GLY A 69 -4.26 1.99 8.71
CA GLY A 69 -4.64 3.19 7.94
C GLY A 69 -5.33 2.92 6.60
N PRO A 70 -4.80 2.05 5.71
CA PRO A 70 -5.46 1.72 4.45
C PRO A 70 -6.85 1.10 4.62
N PHE A 71 -7.09 0.36 5.69
CA PHE A 71 -8.38 -0.31 5.93
C PHE A 71 -9.40 0.63 6.57
N HIS A 72 -8.99 1.60 7.37
CA HIS A 72 -9.83 2.75 7.73
C HIS A 72 -10.28 3.51 6.49
N LEU A 73 -9.34 3.81 5.58
CA LEU A 73 -9.63 4.50 4.34
C LEU A 73 -10.68 3.74 3.49
N ALA A 74 -10.49 2.43 3.31
CA ALA A 74 -11.42 1.60 2.55
C ALA A 74 -12.82 1.57 3.20
N LYS A 75 -12.91 1.45 4.53
CA LYS A 75 -14.19 1.46 5.24
C LYS A 75 -14.90 2.81 5.16
N ASN A 76 -14.18 3.92 5.27
CA ASN A 76 -14.76 5.26 5.21
C ASN A 76 -15.30 5.59 3.82
N THR A 77 -14.59 5.19 2.77
CA THR A 77 -14.97 5.51 1.38
C THR A 77 -15.84 4.43 0.72
N GLY A 78 -15.84 3.20 1.25
CA GLY A 78 -16.46 2.05 0.58
C GLY A 78 -15.76 1.63 -0.71
N ALA A 79 -14.52 2.07 -0.92
CA ALA A 79 -13.75 1.76 -2.13
C ALA A 79 -13.46 0.26 -2.23
N THR A 80 -13.62 -0.31 -3.43
CA THR A 80 -13.24 -1.70 -3.72
C THR A 80 -11.75 -1.91 -3.52
N ILE A 81 -11.37 -2.98 -2.82
CA ILE A 81 -9.98 -3.35 -2.57
C ILE A 81 -9.57 -4.42 -3.58
N ILE A 82 -8.51 -4.17 -4.35
CA ILE A 82 -7.91 -5.16 -5.24
C ILE A 82 -6.61 -5.65 -4.59
N PRO A 83 -6.57 -6.90 -4.06
CA PRO A 83 -5.35 -7.48 -3.54
C PRO A 83 -4.31 -7.67 -4.64
N VAL A 84 -3.06 -7.25 -4.39
CA VAL A 84 -1.97 -7.38 -5.36
C VAL A 84 -0.77 -8.03 -4.69
N GLY A 85 -0.34 -9.18 -5.22
CA GLY A 85 0.88 -9.87 -4.82
C GLY A 85 2.04 -9.57 -5.77
N ILE A 86 3.21 -9.21 -5.22
CA ILE A 86 4.45 -8.98 -5.99
C ILE A 86 5.49 -9.99 -5.56
N ILE A 87 5.89 -10.88 -6.49
CA ILE A 87 6.83 -11.97 -6.27
C ILE A 87 8.17 -11.61 -6.92
N GLY A 88 9.28 -11.94 -6.25
CA GLY A 88 10.63 -11.68 -6.78
C GLY A 88 11.22 -10.32 -6.39
N ALA A 89 10.42 -9.36 -5.95
CA ALA A 89 10.88 -8.01 -5.63
C ALA A 89 11.96 -7.98 -4.52
N TYR A 90 11.86 -8.84 -3.52
CA TYR A 90 12.86 -8.94 -2.46
C TYR A 90 14.22 -9.44 -3.00
N LYS A 91 14.21 -10.45 -3.89
CA LYS A 91 15.43 -10.97 -4.53
C LYS A 91 16.06 -9.93 -5.45
N ALA A 92 15.22 -9.18 -6.20
CA ALA A 92 15.71 -8.15 -7.12
C ALA A 92 16.37 -6.98 -6.39
N LYS A 93 15.81 -6.54 -5.24
CA LYS A 93 16.35 -5.38 -4.49
C LYS A 93 16.03 -5.46 -3.01
N LYS A 94 16.94 -6.01 -2.22
CA LYS A 94 16.83 -5.94 -0.75
C LYS A 94 16.94 -4.51 -0.26
N LYS A 95 16.35 -4.24 0.91
CA LYS A 95 16.27 -2.88 1.46
C LYS A 95 17.65 -2.25 1.72
N LYS A 96 18.62 -3.05 2.15
CA LYS A 96 19.98 -2.59 2.50
C LYS A 96 20.99 -2.68 1.35
N ASP A 97 20.68 -3.44 0.31
CA ASP A 97 21.61 -3.63 -0.79
C ASP A 97 21.61 -2.42 -1.73
N TRP A 98 22.76 -2.04 -2.22
CA TRP A 98 22.93 -1.01 -3.24
C TRP A 98 22.66 -1.54 -4.65
N VAL A 99 22.94 -2.82 -4.89
CA VAL A 99 22.87 -3.47 -6.20
C VAL A 99 21.44 -3.95 -6.50
N LEU A 100 21.03 -3.75 -7.75
CA LEU A 100 19.82 -4.36 -8.32
C LEU A 100 20.22 -5.69 -8.97
N MET A 101 19.61 -6.78 -8.49
CA MET A 101 19.85 -8.11 -9.03
C MET A 101 18.83 -8.42 -10.14
N PRO A 102 19.29 -8.85 -11.34
CA PRO A 102 18.37 -9.29 -12.38
C PRO A 102 17.54 -10.48 -11.90
N GLY A 103 16.28 -10.53 -12.32
CA GLY A 103 15.40 -11.62 -11.93
C GLY A 103 13.98 -11.43 -12.43
N LYS A 104 13.17 -12.49 -12.31
CA LYS A 104 11.77 -12.46 -12.70
C LYS A 104 10.94 -11.75 -11.62
N LEU A 105 10.18 -10.75 -12.03
CA LEU A 105 9.15 -10.10 -11.23
C LEU A 105 7.79 -10.54 -11.74
N ILE A 106 6.93 -11.01 -10.83
CA ILE A 106 5.57 -11.44 -11.15
C ILE A 106 4.63 -10.59 -10.31
N THR A 107 3.66 -9.96 -10.95
CA THR A 107 2.54 -9.27 -10.29
C THR A 107 1.28 -10.09 -10.51
N ARG A 108 0.58 -10.43 -9.43
CA ARG A 108 -0.70 -11.13 -9.46
C ARG A 108 -1.77 -10.26 -8.85
N PHE A 109 -2.89 -10.15 -9.55
CA PHE A 109 -4.09 -9.46 -9.09
C PHE A 109 -5.07 -10.50 -8.57
N GLY A 110 -5.60 -10.27 -7.38
CA GLY A 110 -6.64 -11.10 -6.78
C GLY A 110 -8.04 -10.65 -7.18
N VAL A 111 -9.02 -11.44 -6.76
CA VAL A 111 -10.43 -11.09 -6.90
C VAL A 111 -10.71 -9.81 -6.11
N PRO A 112 -11.39 -8.83 -6.70
CA PRO A 112 -11.80 -7.62 -5.99
C PRO A 112 -12.63 -7.95 -4.74
N ILE A 113 -12.35 -7.24 -3.65
CA ILE A 113 -13.12 -7.31 -2.40
C ILE A 113 -13.98 -6.05 -2.38
N GLU A 114 -15.29 -6.24 -2.56
CA GLU A 114 -16.25 -5.16 -2.63
C GLU A 114 -16.67 -4.69 -1.24
N LYS A 115 -17.29 -3.52 -1.13
CA LYS A 115 -17.79 -2.96 0.13
C LYS A 115 -18.62 -3.98 0.93
N LYS A 116 -19.53 -4.69 0.27
CA LYS A 116 -20.40 -5.72 0.89
C LYS A 116 -19.63 -6.83 1.61
N ASP A 117 -18.38 -7.12 1.16
CA ASP A 117 -17.57 -8.20 1.70
C ASP A 117 -16.86 -7.80 3.01
N PHE A 118 -16.77 -6.49 3.31
CA PHE A 118 -16.08 -6.00 4.50
C PHE A 118 -16.85 -4.94 5.31
N GLU A 119 -18.02 -4.49 4.89
CA GLU A 119 -18.77 -3.43 5.60
C GLU A 119 -19.12 -3.83 7.03
N ASN A 120 -19.43 -5.11 7.28
CA ASN A 120 -19.78 -5.66 8.59
C ASN A 120 -18.56 -6.12 9.40
N LEU A 121 -17.36 -6.14 8.81
CA LEU A 121 -16.14 -6.52 9.48
C LEU A 121 -15.55 -5.31 10.23
N SER A 122 -14.80 -5.57 11.31
CA SER A 122 -13.93 -4.56 11.92
C SER A 122 -12.77 -4.18 10.98
N VAL A 123 -12.04 -3.13 11.31
CA VAL A 123 -10.84 -2.72 10.56
C VAL A 123 -9.77 -3.83 10.60
N GLU A 124 -9.64 -4.50 11.73
CA GLU A 124 -8.73 -5.61 11.95
C GLU A 124 -9.10 -6.82 11.08
N GLU A 125 -10.35 -7.21 11.08
CA GLU A 125 -10.83 -8.32 10.26
C GLU A 125 -10.70 -8.03 8.77
N THR A 126 -11.00 -6.80 8.34
CA THR A 126 -10.79 -6.36 6.95
C THR A 126 -9.30 -6.43 6.57
N ARG A 127 -8.41 -5.99 7.47
CA ARG A 127 -6.95 -6.09 7.28
C ARG A 127 -6.52 -7.55 7.10
N ASP A 128 -6.99 -8.44 7.95
CA ASP A 128 -6.60 -9.83 7.95
C ASP A 128 -7.15 -10.56 6.72
N LEU A 129 -8.39 -10.30 6.33
CA LEU A 129 -8.97 -10.77 5.07
C LEU A 129 -8.10 -10.39 3.86
N VAL A 130 -7.71 -9.13 3.74
CA VAL A 130 -6.89 -8.65 2.61
C VAL A 130 -5.48 -9.27 2.67
N ARG A 131 -4.92 -9.40 3.87
CA ARG A 131 -3.61 -10.03 4.06
C ARG A 131 -3.62 -11.48 3.61
N ASP A 132 -4.63 -12.25 3.98
CA ASP A 132 -4.76 -13.66 3.59
C ASP A 132 -4.93 -13.81 2.07
N ARG A 133 -5.73 -12.94 1.43
CA ARG A 133 -5.86 -12.91 -0.03
C ARG A 133 -4.53 -12.64 -0.73
N ILE A 134 -3.73 -11.69 -0.22
CA ILE A 134 -2.40 -11.41 -0.77
C ILE A 134 -1.44 -12.59 -0.53
N GLN A 135 -1.50 -13.22 0.66
CA GLN A 135 -0.69 -14.39 0.99
C GLN A 135 -0.92 -15.54 0.00
N LEU A 136 -2.17 -15.82 -0.34
CA LEU A 136 -2.52 -16.83 -1.35
C LEU A 136 -1.93 -16.49 -2.73
N LEU A 137 -1.96 -15.21 -3.14
CA LEU A 137 -1.42 -14.77 -4.43
C LEU A 137 0.10 -14.95 -4.54
N ILE A 138 0.84 -14.79 -3.44
CA ILE A 138 2.30 -14.92 -3.46
C ILE A 138 2.77 -16.36 -3.29
N GLN A 139 1.94 -17.25 -2.77
CA GLN A 139 2.23 -18.69 -2.59
C GLN A 139 1.85 -19.55 -3.82
N ALA A 140 0.85 -19.14 -4.57
CA ALA A 140 0.44 -19.81 -5.81
C ALA A 140 1.49 -19.66 -6.91
#